data_395d764b372519094d8e37332930c90f
#
_entry.id   395d764b372519094d8e37332930c90f
#
_cell.length_a   1.000
_cell.length_b   1.000
_cell.length_c   1.000
_cell.angle_alpha   90.00
_cell.angle_beta   90.00
_cell.angle_gamma   90.00
#
_symmetry.space_group_name_H-M   'P 1'
#
loop_
_entity.id
_entity.type
_entity.pdbx_description
1 polymer ?
#
loop_
_entity_poly.entity_id
_entity_poly.type
_entity_poly.pdbx_seq_one_letter_code
_entity_poly.pdbx_strand_id
1 'polypeptide(L)'
;MNEAYICDAIRTPIGRYGGALKDVRADDLGAVPLRELMKRNPGVQWDQVDDVIYGCANQAGEDNRNVARMSALLAGLPEQVPGTTLNRLCGSGMDAVGTAARAIQAGDACLMIAGGVESMTRAPFVMGKADSAFSRSASLQDTTMGWRFVNKKMKEAYGTDTMPETAENVALDFSVSRLDQDAFALASQERAATAIAAGVFEREIVPVSIPQKKGDPVVFAQDEHPRATTMEALAKLKGVVRPEGSVTAGNASGINDGACALLIASGDAMQKHGLKPLARIVGMATAGVAPRVMGIGPVPAVQKLLRQTGLTLEQMDLIELNEAFAAQGLAVLRELGLNADDPRVNPNGGAIALGHPLGMSGARLVTTATYQLHRTGGRYALCTMCIGVGQGIAMIIERV
;
A
#
# COMPACT_ATOMS: atom_id res chain seq x y z
N MET A 1 6.22 23.59 -15.80
CA MET A 1 5.28 22.77 -15.01
C MET A 1 5.65 22.94 -13.56
N ASN A 2 4.65 23.11 -12.70
CA ASN A 2 4.87 23.14 -11.26
C ASN A 2 5.43 21.79 -10.80
N GLU A 3 6.24 21.79 -9.76
CA GLU A 3 6.75 20.57 -9.14
C GLU A 3 5.91 20.24 -7.91
N ALA A 4 5.76 18.94 -7.60
CA ALA A 4 5.05 18.46 -6.44
C ALA A 4 6.06 17.83 -5.46
N TYR A 5 6.01 18.28 -4.21
CA TYR A 5 6.94 17.88 -3.16
C TYR A 5 6.22 17.22 -2.00
N ILE A 6 6.75 16.10 -1.53
CA ILE A 6 6.38 15.47 -0.26
C ILE A 6 7.06 16.30 0.85
N CYS A 7 6.27 16.90 1.73
CA CYS A 7 6.77 17.72 2.83
C CYS A 7 6.72 17.01 4.18
N ASP A 8 5.81 16.08 4.36
CA ASP A 8 5.71 15.20 5.51
C ASP A 8 4.99 13.90 5.13
N ALA A 9 5.25 12.82 5.86
CA ALA A 9 4.62 11.54 5.62
C ALA A 9 4.54 10.75 6.93
N ILE A 10 3.40 10.11 7.18
CA ILE A 10 3.17 9.40 8.43
C ILE A 10 2.22 8.22 8.19
N ARG A 11 2.39 7.13 8.94
CA ARG A 11 1.52 5.97 8.91
C ARG A 11 1.20 5.46 10.30
N THR A 12 0.12 4.72 10.43
CA THR A 12 -0.09 3.89 11.61
C THR A 12 0.84 2.67 11.58
N PRO A 13 1.07 2.02 12.72
CA PRO A 13 1.55 0.64 12.69
C PRO A 13 0.57 -0.22 11.89
N ILE A 14 1.08 -1.30 11.27
CA ILE A 14 0.27 -2.26 10.53
C ILE A 14 -0.21 -3.35 11.47
N GLY A 15 -1.53 -3.48 11.62
CA GLY A 15 -2.18 -4.55 12.37
C GLY A 15 -2.32 -5.83 11.54
N ARG A 16 -2.25 -6.98 12.20
CA ARG A 16 -2.61 -8.26 11.59
C ARG A 16 -4.13 -8.48 11.63
N TYR A 17 -4.63 -9.38 10.80
CA TYR A 17 -6.04 -9.78 10.80
C TYR A 17 -6.51 -10.21 12.20
N GLY A 18 -7.59 -9.60 12.68
CA GLY A 18 -8.12 -9.86 14.02
C GLY A 18 -7.18 -9.46 15.17
N GLY A 19 -6.13 -8.67 14.89
CA GLY A 19 -5.12 -8.22 15.84
C GLY A 19 -5.51 -6.96 16.63
N ALA A 20 -4.50 -6.13 16.93
CA ALA A 20 -4.66 -4.96 17.79
C ALA A 20 -5.67 -3.93 17.24
N LEU A 21 -5.74 -3.76 15.91
CA LEU A 21 -6.62 -2.78 15.25
C LEU A 21 -8.07 -3.29 15.00
N LYS A 22 -8.42 -4.50 15.40
CA LYS A 22 -9.73 -5.13 15.11
C LYS A 22 -10.94 -4.32 15.56
N ASP A 23 -10.81 -3.53 16.61
CA ASP A 23 -11.89 -2.73 17.18
C ASP A 23 -11.83 -1.25 16.74
N VAL A 24 -10.87 -0.88 15.87
CA VAL A 24 -10.72 0.45 15.31
C VAL A 24 -11.43 0.52 13.96
N ARG A 25 -12.40 1.41 13.82
CA ARG A 25 -13.12 1.62 12.55
C ARG A 25 -12.19 2.16 11.47
N ALA A 26 -12.47 1.84 10.21
CA ALA A 26 -11.64 2.28 9.08
C ALA A 26 -11.57 3.82 8.95
N ASP A 27 -12.68 4.51 9.16
CA ASP A 27 -12.77 5.97 9.11
C ASP A 27 -12.02 6.65 10.27
N ASP A 28 -12.08 6.09 11.48
CA ASP A 28 -11.29 6.54 12.64
C ASP A 28 -9.78 6.28 12.44
N LEU A 29 -9.42 5.11 11.88
CA LEU A 29 -8.04 4.73 11.58
C LEU A 29 -7.42 5.69 10.55
N GLY A 30 -8.17 6.02 9.50
CA GLY A 30 -7.76 6.99 8.48
C GLY A 30 -7.55 8.40 9.04
N ALA A 31 -8.23 8.77 10.12
CA ALA A 31 -8.07 10.06 10.77
C ALA A 31 -6.77 10.17 11.59
N VAL A 32 -6.18 9.06 12.03
CA VAL A 32 -4.97 9.08 12.88
C VAL A 32 -3.78 9.77 12.21
N PRO A 33 -3.35 9.37 11.00
CA PRO A 33 -2.22 10.04 10.33
C PRO A 33 -2.53 11.49 9.96
N LEU A 34 -3.79 11.85 9.68
CA LEU A 34 -4.18 13.24 9.40
C LEU A 34 -4.00 14.13 10.64
N ARG A 35 -4.43 13.67 11.81
CA ARG A 35 -4.22 14.40 13.08
C ARG A 35 -2.74 14.61 13.36
N GLU A 36 -1.92 13.60 13.11
CA GLU A 36 -0.48 13.73 13.34
C GLU A 36 0.19 14.68 12.33
N LEU A 37 -0.22 14.68 11.05
CA LEU A 37 0.26 15.66 10.08
C LEU A 37 -0.04 17.10 10.55
N MET A 38 -1.27 17.35 11.03
CA MET A 38 -1.65 18.67 11.57
C MET A 38 -0.80 19.06 12.77
N LYS A 39 -0.56 18.14 13.70
CA LYS A 39 0.24 18.38 14.89
C LYS A 39 1.71 18.68 14.55
N ARG A 40 2.28 17.95 13.57
CA ARG A 40 3.67 18.09 13.16
C ARG A 40 3.93 19.36 12.34
N ASN A 41 2.90 19.91 11.71
CA ASN A 41 2.99 21.06 10.82
C ASN A 41 2.09 22.23 11.28
N PRO A 42 2.33 22.81 12.47
CA PRO A 42 1.45 23.83 13.08
C PRO A 42 1.43 25.16 12.30
N GLY A 43 2.37 25.39 11.38
CA GLY A 43 2.41 26.58 10.51
C GLY A 43 1.50 26.50 9.29
N VAL A 44 0.93 25.33 9.01
CA VAL A 44 0.05 25.13 7.86
C VAL A 44 -1.34 25.71 8.13
N GLN A 45 -1.85 26.49 7.20
CA GLN A 45 -3.25 26.93 7.16
C GLN A 45 -4.10 25.79 6.58
N TRP A 46 -4.65 24.94 7.43
CA TRP A 46 -5.31 23.69 7.04
C TRP A 46 -6.61 23.91 6.25
N ASP A 47 -7.22 25.09 6.35
CA ASP A 47 -8.35 25.53 5.52
C ASP A 47 -7.98 25.77 4.05
N GLN A 48 -6.69 25.78 3.73
CA GLN A 48 -6.16 25.94 2.37
C GLN A 48 -5.70 24.63 1.72
N VAL A 49 -5.99 23.50 2.35
CA VAL A 49 -5.81 22.19 1.70
C VAL A 49 -6.86 22.04 0.60
N ASP A 50 -6.41 21.87 -0.64
CA ASP A 50 -7.29 21.81 -1.82
C ASP A 50 -8.12 20.51 -1.85
N ASP A 51 -7.53 19.36 -1.47
CA ASP A 51 -8.25 18.09 -1.36
C ASP A 51 -7.48 17.07 -0.48
N VAL A 52 -8.22 16.11 0.07
CA VAL A 52 -7.70 14.92 0.73
C VAL A 52 -8.02 13.70 -0.12
N ILE A 53 -7.02 13.10 -0.74
CA ILE A 53 -7.21 11.91 -1.60
C ILE A 53 -6.72 10.66 -0.88
N TYR A 54 -7.64 9.76 -0.54
CA TYR A 54 -7.30 8.47 0.07
C TYR A 54 -7.62 7.30 -0.85
N GLY A 55 -6.67 6.37 -0.94
CA GLY A 55 -6.90 5.05 -1.49
C GLY A 55 -7.64 4.16 -0.50
N CYS A 56 -8.66 3.44 -0.97
CA CYS A 56 -9.35 2.40 -0.23
C CYS A 56 -9.92 1.38 -1.21
N ALA A 57 -9.54 0.10 -1.06
CA ALA A 57 -9.95 -0.95 -1.98
C ALA A 57 -11.34 -1.52 -1.64
N ASN A 58 -11.61 -1.76 -0.36
CA ASN A 58 -12.94 -2.11 0.11
C ASN A 58 -13.73 -0.83 0.41
N GLN A 59 -14.95 -0.73 -0.01
CA GLN A 59 -15.83 0.40 0.29
C GLN A 59 -17.24 -0.12 0.62
N ALA A 60 -17.31 -1.32 1.18
CA ALA A 60 -18.56 -2.01 1.45
C ALA A 60 -19.05 -1.83 2.89
N GLY A 61 -18.18 -1.44 3.82
CA GLY A 61 -18.48 -1.35 5.25
C GLY A 61 -18.40 0.08 5.78
N GLU A 62 -17.63 0.26 6.84
CA GLU A 62 -17.41 1.54 7.53
C GLU A 62 -16.62 2.54 6.67
N ASP A 63 -15.97 2.04 5.65
CA ASP A 63 -15.22 2.74 4.61
C ASP A 63 -16.09 3.21 3.43
N ASN A 64 -17.39 2.97 3.45
CA ASN A 64 -18.31 3.49 2.44
C ASN A 64 -18.51 5.01 2.57
N ARG A 65 -19.19 5.62 1.61
CA ARG A 65 -19.53 7.06 1.60
C ARG A 65 -18.31 7.98 1.69
N ASN A 66 -17.24 7.64 0.96
CA ASN A 66 -16.05 8.48 0.87
C ASN A 66 -15.26 8.54 2.19
N VAL A 67 -14.53 7.48 2.49
CA VAL A 67 -13.73 7.36 3.71
C VAL A 67 -12.67 8.47 3.84
N ALA A 68 -12.15 9.02 2.74
CA ALA A 68 -11.24 10.17 2.76
C ALA A 68 -11.88 11.39 3.43
N ARG A 69 -13.09 11.75 3.00
CA ARG A 69 -13.82 12.87 3.56
C ARG A 69 -14.23 12.62 5.01
N MET A 70 -14.65 11.39 5.34
CA MET A 70 -15.00 11.02 6.71
C MET A 70 -13.78 11.12 7.63
N SER A 71 -12.65 10.57 7.23
CA SER A 71 -11.39 10.65 7.98
C SER A 71 -10.90 12.10 8.16
N ALA A 72 -11.04 12.95 7.14
CA ALA A 72 -10.69 14.36 7.22
C ALA A 72 -11.49 15.11 8.28
N LEU A 73 -12.82 14.93 8.29
CA LEU A 73 -13.71 15.51 9.31
C LEU A 73 -13.43 14.96 10.71
N LEU A 74 -13.26 13.65 10.85
CA LEU A 74 -12.94 13.00 12.12
C LEU A 74 -11.55 13.40 12.65
N ALA A 75 -10.62 13.76 11.78
CA ALA A 75 -9.33 14.30 12.15
C ALA A 75 -9.40 15.73 12.69
N GLY A 76 -10.47 16.46 12.37
CA GLY A 76 -10.64 17.88 12.71
C GLY A 76 -10.11 18.83 11.65
N LEU A 77 -9.90 18.38 10.42
CA LEU A 77 -9.68 19.29 9.30
C LEU A 77 -10.90 20.17 9.09
N PRO A 78 -10.71 21.45 8.68
CA PRO A 78 -11.81 22.38 8.43
C PRO A 78 -12.85 21.83 7.43
N GLU A 79 -14.13 22.14 7.66
CA GLU A 79 -15.24 21.59 6.86
C GLU A 79 -15.20 22.00 5.37
N GLN A 80 -14.50 23.07 5.02
CA GLN A 80 -14.30 23.50 3.64
C GLN A 80 -13.31 22.62 2.88
N VAL A 81 -12.46 21.83 3.54
CA VAL A 81 -11.52 20.92 2.89
C VAL A 81 -12.26 19.70 2.34
N PRO A 82 -12.32 19.51 1.02
CA PRO A 82 -13.00 18.35 0.44
C PRO A 82 -12.23 17.04 0.66
N GLY A 83 -12.77 15.93 0.20
CA GLY A 83 -12.09 14.65 0.25
C GLY A 83 -12.59 13.72 -0.84
N THR A 84 -11.70 12.92 -1.40
CA THR A 84 -11.99 11.97 -2.47
C THR A 84 -11.40 10.60 -2.14
N THR A 85 -12.21 9.56 -2.25
CA THR A 85 -11.75 8.18 -2.13
C THR A 85 -11.59 7.58 -3.52
N LEU A 86 -10.40 7.06 -3.83
CA LEU A 86 -10.15 6.36 -5.08
C LEU A 86 -9.85 4.87 -4.87
N ASN A 87 -10.14 4.07 -5.88
CA ASN A 87 -9.92 2.63 -5.86
C ASN A 87 -9.15 2.18 -7.11
N ARG A 88 -7.91 1.78 -6.89
CA ARG A 88 -7.07 0.99 -7.80
C ARG A 88 -6.59 -0.26 -7.06
N LEU A 89 -7.48 -0.89 -6.29
CA LEU A 89 -7.17 -2.05 -5.43
C LEU A 89 -5.87 -1.82 -4.63
N CYS A 90 -4.92 -2.75 -4.68
CA CYS A 90 -3.65 -2.65 -3.95
C CYS A 90 -2.87 -1.34 -4.22
N GLY A 91 -2.97 -0.78 -5.42
CA GLY A 91 -2.26 0.44 -5.84
C GLY A 91 -2.91 1.74 -5.42
N SER A 92 -4.07 1.70 -4.74
CA SER A 92 -4.89 2.89 -4.45
C SER A 92 -4.11 4.01 -3.72
N GLY A 93 -3.32 3.67 -2.71
CA GLY A 93 -2.56 4.67 -1.95
C GLY A 93 -1.49 5.37 -2.79
N MET A 94 -0.76 4.65 -3.65
CA MET A 94 0.22 5.25 -4.55
C MET A 94 -0.47 6.09 -5.64
N ASP A 95 -1.60 5.63 -6.14
CA ASP A 95 -2.40 6.37 -7.13
C ASP A 95 -2.97 7.68 -6.54
N ALA A 96 -3.34 7.67 -5.25
CA ALA A 96 -3.73 8.88 -4.53
C ALA A 96 -2.59 9.90 -4.49
N VAL A 97 -1.37 9.47 -4.13
CA VAL A 97 -0.17 10.33 -4.12
C VAL A 97 0.13 10.87 -5.51
N GLY A 98 0.08 10.02 -6.54
CA GLY A 98 0.33 10.45 -7.92
C GLY A 98 -0.77 11.36 -8.48
N THR A 99 -2.03 11.19 -8.08
CA THR A 99 -3.14 12.04 -8.48
C THR A 99 -2.99 13.43 -7.86
N ALA A 100 -2.64 13.53 -6.58
CA ALA A 100 -2.33 14.79 -5.91
C ALA A 100 -1.15 15.50 -6.58
N ALA A 101 -0.08 14.77 -6.90
CA ALA A 101 1.07 15.34 -7.60
C ALA A 101 0.70 15.88 -8.98
N ARG A 102 -0.13 15.18 -9.75
CA ARG A 102 -0.63 15.64 -11.07
C ARG A 102 -1.48 16.88 -10.96
N ALA A 103 -2.36 17.00 -9.97
CA ALA A 103 -3.16 18.18 -9.74
C ALA A 103 -2.26 19.41 -9.48
N ILE A 104 -1.23 19.27 -8.65
CA ILE A 104 -0.24 20.33 -8.41
C ILE A 104 0.56 20.64 -9.68
N GLN A 105 1.03 19.65 -10.42
CA GLN A 105 1.78 19.85 -11.65
C GLN A 105 0.96 20.51 -12.75
N ALA A 106 -0.34 20.25 -12.80
CA ALA A 106 -1.28 20.91 -13.72
C ALA A 106 -1.60 22.35 -13.32
N GLY A 107 -1.36 22.73 -12.06
CA GLY A 107 -1.73 24.04 -11.51
C GLY A 107 -3.15 24.11 -10.97
N ASP A 108 -3.84 22.97 -10.84
CA ASP A 108 -5.21 22.89 -10.32
C ASP A 108 -5.24 22.90 -8.77
N ALA A 109 -4.11 22.58 -8.13
CA ALA A 109 -3.96 22.55 -6.68
C ALA A 109 -2.56 23.03 -6.25
N CYS A 110 -2.44 23.44 -4.99
CA CYS A 110 -1.17 23.88 -4.40
C CYS A 110 -0.78 23.09 -3.16
N LEU A 111 -1.75 22.67 -2.36
CA LEU A 111 -1.54 21.95 -1.09
C LEU A 111 -2.53 20.80 -0.98
N MET A 112 -2.03 19.58 -0.92
CA MET A 112 -2.82 18.35 -0.95
C MET A 112 -2.43 17.43 0.20
N ILE A 113 -3.39 16.62 0.66
CA ILE A 113 -3.09 15.45 1.46
C ILE A 113 -3.43 14.21 0.62
N ALA A 114 -2.51 13.27 0.53
CA ALA A 114 -2.75 12.01 -0.17
C ALA A 114 -2.28 10.81 0.67
N GLY A 115 -2.96 9.69 0.52
CA GLY A 115 -2.62 8.50 1.30
C GLY A 115 -3.59 7.37 1.06
N GLY A 116 -3.92 6.66 2.14
CA GLY A 116 -4.92 5.62 2.07
C GLY A 116 -5.13 4.89 3.38
N VAL A 117 -6.22 4.14 3.43
CA VAL A 117 -6.63 3.34 4.59
C VAL A 117 -7.22 2.02 4.12
N GLU A 118 -6.97 0.99 4.89
CA GLU A 118 -7.67 -0.29 4.73
C GLU A 118 -7.85 -0.94 6.10
N SER A 119 -9.05 -1.40 6.40
CA SER A 119 -9.30 -2.33 7.48
C SER A 119 -9.87 -3.62 6.90
N MET A 120 -8.99 -4.57 6.63
CA MET A 120 -9.40 -5.86 6.09
C MET A 120 -10.05 -6.74 7.16
N THR A 121 -9.72 -6.52 8.44
CA THR A 121 -10.35 -7.20 9.58
C THR A 121 -11.85 -6.86 9.70
N ARG A 122 -12.23 -5.61 9.39
CA ARG A 122 -13.60 -5.11 9.53
C ARG A 122 -14.38 -5.12 8.21
N ALA A 123 -13.81 -5.72 7.18
CA ALA A 123 -14.51 -5.92 5.91
C ALA A 123 -15.80 -6.72 6.14
N PRO A 124 -16.99 -6.19 5.74
CA PRO A 124 -18.26 -6.80 6.09
C PRO A 124 -18.61 -7.99 5.19
N PHE A 125 -19.53 -8.80 5.66
CA PHE A 125 -20.29 -9.66 4.78
C PHE A 125 -21.33 -8.83 4.03
N VAL A 126 -21.52 -9.14 2.74
CA VAL A 126 -22.52 -8.49 1.89
C VAL A 126 -23.46 -9.50 1.25
N MET A 127 -24.68 -9.09 1.03
CA MET A 127 -25.72 -9.90 0.39
C MET A 127 -26.35 -9.12 -0.77
N GLY A 128 -26.39 -9.71 -1.96
CA GLY A 128 -27.12 -9.16 -3.11
C GLY A 128 -28.63 -9.14 -2.87
N LYS A 129 -29.33 -8.26 -3.58
CA LYS A 129 -30.78 -8.35 -3.65
C LYS A 129 -31.20 -9.61 -4.41
N ALA A 130 -32.37 -10.14 -4.09
CA ALA A 130 -32.92 -11.28 -4.80
C ALA A 130 -33.18 -10.96 -6.29
N ASP A 131 -32.81 -11.89 -7.15
CA ASP A 131 -33.00 -11.75 -8.61
C ASP A 131 -34.46 -11.91 -9.04
N SER A 132 -35.31 -12.45 -8.16
CA SER A 132 -36.73 -12.69 -8.42
C SER A 132 -37.57 -12.44 -7.18
N ALA A 133 -38.88 -12.12 -7.41
CA ALA A 133 -39.85 -12.06 -6.34
C ALA A 133 -39.99 -13.43 -5.63
N PHE A 134 -40.15 -13.40 -4.30
CA PHE A 134 -40.31 -14.60 -3.48
C PHE A 134 -39.13 -15.60 -3.56
N SER A 135 -37.91 -15.11 -3.88
CA SER A 135 -36.71 -15.94 -3.88
C SER A 135 -36.54 -16.62 -2.51
N ARG A 136 -36.19 -17.91 -2.55
CA ARG A 136 -35.94 -18.74 -1.37
C ARG A 136 -34.42 -18.97 -1.15
N SER A 137 -33.58 -18.32 -1.96
CA SER A 137 -32.11 -18.40 -1.86
C SER A 137 -31.51 -17.01 -1.66
N ALA A 138 -30.50 -16.94 -0.81
CA ALA A 138 -29.64 -15.79 -0.64
C ALA A 138 -28.19 -16.28 -0.49
N SER A 139 -27.23 -15.54 -1.04
CA SER A 139 -25.80 -15.81 -0.82
C SER A 139 -25.18 -14.66 -0.04
N LEU A 140 -24.48 -15.02 1.02
CA LEU A 140 -23.66 -14.09 1.81
C LEU A 140 -22.23 -14.20 1.30
N GLN A 141 -21.56 -13.05 1.05
CA GLN A 141 -20.21 -12.99 0.53
C GLN A 141 -19.32 -12.20 1.47
N ASP A 142 -18.17 -12.77 1.80
CA ASP A 142 -17.10 -12.11 2.55
C ASP A 142 -16.39 -11.10 1.63
N THR A 143 -16.21 -9.85 2.10
CA THR A 143 -15.52 -8.81 1.34
C THR A 143 -14.09 -8.58 1.79
N THR A 144 -13.57 -9.40 2.70
CA THR A 144 -12.19 -9.28 3.22
C THR A 144 -11.17 -9.36 2.09
N MET A 145 -11.35 -10.31 1.16
CA MET A 145 -10.42 -10.55 0.07
C MET A 145 -11.12 -11.26 -1.10
N GLY A 146 -10.64 -11.01 -2.31
CA GLY A 146 -11.06 -11.75 -3.49
C GLY A 146 -12.32 -11.24 -4.17
N TRP A 147 -12.88 -12.11 -4.99
CA TRP A 147 -14.03 -11.81 -5.85
C TRP A 147 -15.35 -11.96 -5.11
N ARG A 148 -16.27 -11.03 -5.38
CA ARG A 148 -17.68 -11.06 -4.96
C ARG A 148 -18.56 -10.55 -6.08
N PHE A 149 -19.79 -11.02 -6.18
CA PHE A 149 -20.75 -10.66 -7.25
C PHE A 149 -20.13 -10.84 -8.65
N VAL A 150 -19.53 -12.01 -8.90
CA VAL A 150 -18.76 -12.29 -10.11
C VAL A 150 -19.59 -12.10 -11.38
N ASN A 151 -19.13 -11.24 -12.28
CA ASN A 151 -19.70 -11.10 -13.60
C ASN A 151 -19.34 -12.33 -14.46
N LYS A 152 -20.35 -13.01 -15.02
CA LYS A 152 -20.16 -14.23 -15.83
C LYS A 152 -19.27 -13.99 -17.05
N LYS A 153 -19.46 -12.88 -17.76
CA LYS A 153 -18.64 -12.52 -18.93
C LYS A 153 -17.19 -12.29 -18.55
N MET A 154 -16.95 -11.65 -17.40
CA MET A 154 -15.59 -11.45 -16.88
C MET A 154 -14.91 -12.78 -16.56
N LYS A 155 -15.64 -13.70 -15.91
CA LYS A 155 -15.15 -15.04 -15.60
C LYS A 155 -14.82 -15.85 -16.86
N GLU A 156 -15.69 -15.78 -17.87
CA GLU A 156 -15.52 -16.50 -19.15
C GLU A 156 -14.33 -15.94 -19.96
N ALA A 157 -14.16 -14.62 -20.00
CA ALA A 157 -13.15 -13.99 -20.84
C ALA A 157 -11.74 -13.95 -20.20
N TYR A 158 -11.64 -13.78 -18.87
CA TYR A 158 -10.38 -13.49 -18.19
C TYR A 158 -10.12 -14.36 -16.96
N GLY A 159 -11.07 -15.17 -16.54
CA GLY A 159 -11.00 -15.89 -15.28
C GLY A 159 -11.29 -14.99 -14.07
N THR A 160 -11.40 -15.62 -12.92
CA THR A 160 -11.57 -14.94 -11.62
C THR A 160 -10.74 -15.65 -10.56
N ASP A 161 -9.47 -15.93 -10.89
CA ASP A 161 -8.52 -16.57 -10.01
C ASP A 161 -8.39 -15.76 -8.71
N THR A 162 -8.31 -16.44 -7.60
CA THR A 162 -7.98 -15.81 -6.31
C THR A 162 -6.55 -15.26 -6.34
N MET A 163 -6.22 -14.37 -5.43
CA MET A 163 -4.87 -13.80 -5.40
C MET A 163 -3.77 -14.86 -5.26
N PRO A 164 -3.89 -15.88 -4.37
CA PRO A 164 -2.93 -16.98 -4.33
C PRO A 164 -2.85 -17.79 -5.62
N GLU A 165 -3.98 -18.03 -6.32
CA GLU A 165 -3.98 -18.71 -7.62
C GLU A 165 -3.20 -17.90 -8.68
N THR A 166 -3.36 -16.58 -8.71
CA THR A 166 -2.56 -15.73 -9.61
C THR A 166 -1.06 -15.79 -9.30
N ALA A 167 -0.70 -15.93 -8.02
CA ALA A 167 0.70 -16.10 -7.62
C ALA A 167 1.27 -17.47 -8.03
N GLU A 168 0.48 -18.56 -7.95
CA GLU A 168 0.87 -19.87 -8.48
C GLU A 168 1.03 -19.82 -10.01
N ASN A 169 0.16 -19.09 -10.72
CA ASN A 169 0.31 -18.90 -12.17
C ASN A 169 1.62 -18.18 -12.49
N VAL A 170 1.99 -17.15 -11.75
CA VAL A 170 3.28 -16.44 -11.90
C VAL A 170 4.44 -17.38 -11.58
N ALA A 171 4.36 -18.15 -10.49
CA ALA A 171 5.40 -19.10 -10.13
C ALA A 171 5.66 -20.12 -11.26
N LEU A 172 4.59 -20.62 -11.88
CA LEU A 172 4.67 -21.56 -13.00
C LEU A 172 5.23 -20.90 -14.27
N ASP A 173 4.61 -19.81 -14.73
CA ASP A 173 4.93 -19.15 -15.99
C ASP A 173 6.36 -18.56 -16.00
N PHE A 174 6.85 -18.11 -14.84
CA PHE A 174 8.19 -17.52 -14.68
C PHE A 174 9.19 -18.42 -13.96
N SER A 175 8.86 -19.71 -13.82
CA SER A 175 9.76 -20.74 -13.23
C SER A 175 10.35 -20.33 -11.87
N VAL A 176 9.50 -19.82 -10.96
CA VAL A 176 9.92 -19.44 -9.62
C VAL A 176 9.71 -20.63 -8.66
N SER A 177 10.80 -21.21 -8.18
CA SER A 177 10.75 -22.39 -7.32
C SER A 177 10.19 -22.08 -5.92
N ARG A 178 9.66 -23.08 -5.24
CA ARG A 178 9.25 -22.98 -3.84
C ARG A 178 10.41 -22.55 -2.94
N LEU A 179 11.60 -23.09 -3.18
CA LEU A 179 12.80 -22.78 -2.40
C LEU A 179 13.19 -21.31 -2.54
N ASP A 180 13.17 -20.76 -3.75
CA ASP A 180 13.44 -19.33 -3.98
C ASP A 180 12.41 -18.45 -3.27
N GLN A 181 11.13 -18.84 -3.30
CA GLN A 181 10.06 -18.11 -2.63
C GLN A 181 10.25 -18.09 -1.10
N ASP A 182 10.59 -19.21 -0.51
CA ASP A 182 10.82 -19.31 0.94
C ASP A 182 12.08 -18.53 1.35
N ALA A 183 13.15 -18.57 0.55
CA ALA A 183 14.38 -17.81 0.78
C ALA A 183 14.11 -16.28 0.71
N PHE A 184 13.34 -15.84 -0.29
CA PHE A 184 12.94 -14.44 -0.40
C PHE A 184 12.09 -13.97 0.78
N ALA A 185 11.16 -14.81 1.24
CA ALA A 185 10.33 -14.53 2.40
C ALA A 185 11.14 -14.45 3.71
N LEU A 186 12.11 -15.34 3.89
CA LEU A 186 13.02 -15.31 5.04
C LEU A 186 13.82 -14.00 5.04
N ALA A 187 14.41 -13.64 3.91
CA ALA A 187 15.18 -12.39 3.79
C ALA A 187 14.32 -11.15 4.11
N SER A 188 13.05 -11.12 3.69
CA SER A 188 12.11 -10.04 4.03
C SER A 188 11.90 -9.95 5.56
N GLN A 189 11.69 -11.07 6.25
CA GLN A 189 11.53 -11.11 7.71
C GLN A 189 12.80 -10.66 8.46
N GLU A 190 13.97 -11.12 8.03
CA GLU A 190 15.27 -10.76 8.65
C GLU A 190 15.57 -9.27 8.48
N ARG A 191 15.33 -8.72 7.28
CA ARG A 191 15.47 -7.27 7.00
C ARG A 191 14.52 -6.45 7.87
N ALA A 192 13.25 -6.85 7.97
CA ALA A 192 12.27 -6.16 8.81
C ALA A 192 12.65 -6.20 10.29
N ALA A 193 13.09 -7.34 10.81
CA ALA A 193 13.54 -7.48 12.19
C ALA A 193 14.76 -6.57 12.48
N THR A 194 15.72 -6.51 11.57
CA THR A 194 16.89 -5.62 11.67
C THR A 194 16.48 -4.15 11.66
N ALA A 195 15.58 -3.76 10.75
CA ALA A 195 15.08 -2.39 10.64
C ALA A 195 14.29 -1.95 11.88
N ILE A 196 13.44 -2.82 12.42
CA ILE A 196 12.70 -2.56 13.66
C ILE A 196 13.66 -2.38 14.84
N ALA A 197 14.63 -3.28 15.01
CA ALA A 197 15.62 -3.20 16.08
C ALA A 197 16.49 -1.94 16.00
N ALA A 198 16.72 -1.44 14.78
CA ALA A 198 17.47 -0.19 14.53
C ALA A 198 16.61 1.09 14.59
N GLY A 199 15.31 0.99 14.90
CA GLY A 199 14.42 2.15 15.00
C GLY A 199 14.11 2.83 13.64
N VAL A 200 14.29 2.13 12.53
CA VAL A 200 14.15 2.71 11.17
C VAL A 200 12.78 3.33 10.93
N PHE A 201 11.73 2.72 11.49
CA PHE A 201 10.34 3.13 11.27
C PHE A 201 9.81 4.17 12.28
N GLU A 202 10.59 4.54 13.31
CA GLU A 202 10.12 5.45 14.37
C GLU A 202 9.65 6.81 13.84
N ARG A 203 10.31 7.32 12.79
CA ARG A 203 9.97 8.62 12.21
C ARG A 203 8.67 8.58 11.39
N GLU A 204 8.31 7.44 10.84
CA GLU A 204 7.14 7.29 9.97
C GLU A 204 5.90 6.76 10.70
N ILE A 205 6.04 6.18 11.89
CA ILE A 205 4.93 5.59 12.65
C ILE A 205 4.36 6.57 13.66
N VAL A 206 3.03 6.76 13.62
CA VAL A 206 2.26 7.38 14.69
C VAL A 206 1.52 6.30 15.49
N PRO A 207 1.67 6.23 16.81
CA PRO A 207 0.91 5.29 17.64
C PRO A 207 -0.60 5.48 17.54
N VAL A 208 -1.34 4.37 17.56
CA VAL A 208 -2.80 4.36 17.64
C VAL A 208 -3.23 4.11 19.08
N SER A 209 -3.95 5.07 19.65
CA SER A 209 -4.56 4.91 20.98
C SER A 209 -5.90 4.19 20.85
N ILE A 210 -6.01 3.00 21.43
CA ILE A 210 -7.18 2.12 21.33
C ILE A 210 -7.94 2.15 22.64
N PRO A 211 -9.13 2.79 22.69
CA PRO A 211 -9.92 2.84 23.91
C PRO A 211 -10.28 1.44 24.43
N GLN A 212 -10.23 1.27 25.73
CA GLN A 212 -10.63 0.04 26.41
C GLN A 212 -11.98 0.21 27.11
N LYS A 213 -12.75 -0.87 27.26
CA LYS A 213 -14.01 -0.84 28.03
C LYS A 213 -13.77 -0.46 29.50
N LYS A 214 -12.62 -0.77 30.05
CA LYS A 214 -12.16 -0.42 31.40
C LYS A 214 -10.66 -0.19 31.39
N GLY A 215 -10.17 0.79 32.14
CA GLY A 215 -8.76 1.13 32.24
C GLY A 215 -8.29 2.12 31.18
N ASP A 216 -6.98 2.33 31.11
CA ASP A 216 -6.34 3.24 30.16
C ASP A 216 -6.36 2.68 28.74
N PRO A 217 -6.34 3.54 27.71
CA PRO A 217 -6.21 3.11 26.34
C PRO A 217 -4.93 2.30 26.11
N VAL A 218 -5.03 1.27 25.27
CA VAL A 218 -3.83 0.55 24.79
C VAL A 218 -3.19 1.34 23.68
N VAL A 219 -1.88 1.58 23.79
CA VAL A 219 -1.09 2.27 22.77
C VAL A 219 -0.48 1.22 21.83
N PHE A 220 -0.95 1.18 20.58
CA PHE A 220 -0.41 0.34 19.53
C PHE A 220 0.61 1.14 18.70
N ALA A 221 1.92 0.85 18.86
CA ALA A 221 3.02 1.67 18.36
C ALA A 221 3.99 0.93 17.43
N GLN A 222 3.78 -0.36 17.17
CA GLN A 222 4.71 -1.19 16.39
C GLN A 222 3.95 -2.11 15.43
N ASP A 223 4.54 -2.34 14.24
CA ASP A 223 4.00 -3.29 13.27
C ASP A 223 3.85 -4.69 13.89
N GLU A 224 2.68 -5.30 13.75
CA GLU A 224 2.29 -6.54 14.44
C GLU A 224 2.53 -7.79 13.59
N HIS A 225 2.73 -7.61 12.26
CA HIS A 225 2.81 -8.73 11.33
C HIS A 225 4.18 -9.43 11.30
N PRO A 226 5.33 -8.74 11.52
CA PRO A 226 6.65 -9.37 11.50
C PRO A 226 6.76 -10.56 12.47
N ARG A 227 7.42 -11.62 12.03
CA ARG A 227 7.58 -12.85 12.81
C ARG A 227 8.92 -13.51 12.55
N ALA A 228 9.54 -14.08 13.60
CA ALA A 228 10.71 -14.92 13.44
C ALA A 228 10.33 -16.21 12.70
N THR A 229 11.15 -16.62 11.72
CA THR A 229 10.98 -17.86 10.96
C THR A 229 12.33 -18.41 10.52
N THR A 230 12.36 -19.62 9.96
CA THR A 230 13.55 -20.26 9.38
C THR A 230 13.19 -20.98 8.10
N MET A 231 14.16 -21.34 7.28
CA MET A 231 13.92 -22.14 6.06
C MET A 231 13.22 -23.45 6.36
N GLU A 232 13.58 -24.12 7.45
CA GLU A 232 12.97 -25.40 7.86
C GLU A 232 11.50 -25.21 8.30
N ALA A 233 11.18 -24.07 8.91
CA ALA A 233 9.81 -23.75 9.29
C ALA A 233 8.96 -23.43 8.05
N LEU A 234 9.48 -22.63 7.12
CA LEU A 234 8.82 -22.27 5.87
C LEU A 234 8.58 -23.52 5.00
N ALA A 235 9.56 -24.40 4.85
CA ALA A 235 9.47 -25.64 4.07
C ALA A 235 8.34 -26.59 4.53
N LYS A 236 7.96 -26.54 5.81
CA LYS A 236 6.86 -27.36 6.38
C LYS A 236 5.47 -26.83 6.06
N LEU A 237 5.35 -25.58 5.57
CA LEU A 237 4.05 -24.99 5.27
C LEU A 237 3.45 -25.59 4.01
N LYS A 238 2.15 -25.87 4.08
CA LYS A 238 1.38 -26.37 2.93
C LYS A 238 1.02 -25.24 1.98
N GLY A 239 0.88 -25.56 0.71
CA GLY A 239 0.33 -24.64 -0.29
C GLY A 239 -1.07 -24.19 0.08
N VAL A 240 -1.37 -22.89 -0.11
CA VAL A 240 -2.69 -22.31 0.22
C VAL A 240 -3.72 -22.53 -0.89
N VAL A 241 -3.29 -22.83 -2.11
CA VAL A 241 -4.17 -23.11 -3.26
C VAL A 241 -4.38 -24.64 -3.38
N ARG A 242 -3.31 -25.38 -3.32
CA ARG A 242 -3.29 -26.85 -3.40
C ARG A 242 -2.15 -27.41 -2.54
N PRO A 243 -2.25 -28.63 -2.03
CA PRO A 243 -1.23 -29.19 -1.12
C PRO A 243 0.20 -29.11 -1.66
N GLU A 244 0.39 -29.38 -2.96
CA GLU A 244 1.69 -29.35 -3.65
C GLU A 244 2.02 -27.98 -4.25
N GLY A 245 1.23 -26.95 -3.94
CA GLY A 245 1.47 -25.59 -4.40
C GLY A 245 2.71 -24.96 -3.79
N SER A 246 3.24 -23.99 -4.48
CA SER A 246 4.45 -23.26 -4.05
C SER A 246 4.14 -22.06 -3.15
N VAL A 247 2.96 -21.48 -3.28
CA VAL A 247 2.49 -20.32 -2.50
C VAL A 247 1.95 -20.77 -1.15
N THR A 248 2.50 -20.24 -0.07
CA THR A 248 2.14 -20.57 1.31
C THR A 248 1.85 -19.34 2.13
N ALA A 249 1.31 -19.51 3.33
CA ALA A 249 1.15 -18.41 4.29
C ALA A 249 2.50 -17.83 4.77
N GLY A 250 3.62 -18.49 4.50
CA GLY A 250 4.96 -18.03 4.86
C GLY A 250 5.60 -17.14 3.81
N ASN A 251 5.25 -17.31 2.53
CA ASN A 251 5.82 -16.60 1.40
C ASN A 251 4.80 -15.68 0.66
N ALA A 252 3.72 -15.34 1.35
CA ALA A 252 2.70 -14.39 0.94
C ALA A 252 2.57 -13.27 1.98
N SER A 253 2.13 -12.09 1.56
CA SER A 253 1.72 -11.02 2.47
C SER A 253 0.47 -11.40 3.26
N GLY A 254 0.24 -10.73 4.38
CA GLY A 254 -0.92 -10.97 5.23
C GLY A 254 -2.17 -10.18 4.83
N ILE A 255 -3.25 -10.49 5.53
CA ILE A 255 -4.46 -9.68 5.62
C ILE A 255 -4.24 -8.70 6.78
N ASN A 256 -4.30 -7.40 6.50
CA ASN A 256 -3.80 -6.39 7.43
C ASN A 256 -4.68 -5.13 7.47
N ASP A 257 -4.48 -4.36 8.54
CA ASP A 257 -5.16 -3.08 8.79
C ASP A 257 -4.12 -1.96 8.92
N GLY A 258 -4.42 -0.77 8.39
CA GLY A 258 -3.51 0.37 8.50
C GLY A 258 -3.95 1.59 7.72
N ALA A 259 -3.32 2.73 8.02
CA ALA A 259 -3.54 4.01 7.34
C ALA A 259 -2.23 4.77 7.17
N CYS A 260 -2.15 5.58 6.10
CA CYS A 260 -0.98 6.40 5.78
C CYS A 260 -1.44 7.73 5.16
N ALA A 261 -0.75 8.83 5.45
CA ALA A 261 -0.99 10.13 4.86
C ALA A 261 0.31 10.87 4.59
N LEU A 262 0.36 11.57 3.45
CA LEU A 262 1.46 12.41 3.02
C LEU A 262 0.94 13.83 2.76
N LEU A 263 1.68 14.84 3.21
CA LEU A 263 1.46 16.24 2.88
C LEU A 263 2.26 16.58 1.62
N ILE A 264 1.55 17.00 0.57
CA ILE A 264 2.13 17.27 -0.74
C ILE A 264 1.87 18.73 -1.11
N ALA A 265 2.90 19.46 -1.51
CA ALA A 265 2.82 20.88 -1.76
C ALA A 265 3.55 21.30 -3.05
N SER A 266 3.08 22.38 -3.67
CA SER A 266 3.83 23.12 -4.68
C SER A 266 4.95 23.95 -4.05
N GLY A 267 5.90 24.45 -4.85
CA GLY A 267 6.94 25.36 -4.37
C GLY A 267 6.39 26.60 -3.67
N ASP A 268 5.34 27.18 -4.22
CA ASP A 268 4.69 28.39 -3.65
C ASP A 268 3.99 28.07 -2.32
N ALA A 269 3.29 26.93 -2.24
CA ALA A 269 2.65 26.50 -0.98
C ALA A 269 3.69 26.18 0.10
N MET A 270 4.82 25.57 -0.26
CA MET A 270 5.92 25.36 0.70
C MET A 270 6.44 26.68 1.29
N GLN A 271 6.67 27.68 0.46
CA GLN A 271 7.09 29.01 0.91
C GLN A 271 6.03 29.65 1.83
N LYS A 272 4.76 29.63 1.40
CA LYS A 272 3.65 30.22 2.12
C LYS A 272 3.43 29.62 3.52
N HIS A 273 3.57 28.30 3.65
CA HIS A 273 3.31 27.56 4.88
C HIS A 273 4.56 27.20 5.67
N GLY A 274 5.76 27.64 5.21
CA GLY A 274 7.03 27.33 5.87
C GLY A 274 7.39 25.84 5.86
N LEU A 275 6.93 25.09 4.85
CA LEU A 275 7.18 23.67 4.71
C LEU A 275 8.57 23.40 4.13
N LYS A 276 9.19 22.30 4.57
CA LYS A 276 10.45 21.82 4.02
C LYS A 276 10.19 20.59 3.17
N PRO A 277 10.69 20.57 1.92
CA PRO A 277 10.53 19.37 1.09
C PRO A 277 11.40 18.22 1.61
N LEU A 278 10.87 17.03 1.57
CA LEU A 278 11.59 15.78 1.80
C LEU A 278 11.95 15.09 0.49
N ALA A 279 10.99 15.05 -0.43
CA ALA A 279 11.22 14.46 -1.75
C ALA A 279 10.36 15.14 -2.81
N ARG A 280 10.84 15.19 -4.03
CA ARG A 280 10.09 15.58 -5.22
C ARG A 280 9.47 14.35 -5.87
N ILE A 281 8.22 14.42 -6.28
CA ILE A 281 7.59 13.35 -7.06
C ILE A 281 7.97 13.55 -8.53
N VAL A 282 8.84 12.67 -9.04
CA VAL A 282 9.37 12.75 -10.42
C VAL A 282 8.30 12.32 -11.43
N GLY A 283 7.59 11.25 -11.13
CA GLY A 283 6.52 10.75 -12.00
C GLY A 283 5.87 9.48 -11.49
N MET A 284 4.75 9.13 -12.13
CA MET A 284 4.01 7.90 -11.87
C MET A 284 3.48 7.33 -13.20
N ALA A 285 3.56 6.01 -13.35
CA ALA A 285 2.97 5.29 -14.47
C ALA A 285 2.20 4.06 -14.02
N THR A 286 1.19 3.71 -14.80
CA THR A 286 0.40 2.48 -14.65
C THR A 286 0.42 1.68 -15.94
N ALA A 287 0.26 0.36 -15.81
CA ALA A 287 0.17 -0.56 -16.95
C ALA A 287 -0.81 -1.69 -16.65
N GLY A 288 -1.37 -2.29 -17.70
CA GLY A 288 -2.21 -3.48 -17.63
C GLY A 288 -1.47 -4.73 -18.09
N VAL A 289 -1.83 -5.87 -17.52
CA VAL A 289 -1.38 -7.22 -17.89
C VAL A 289 -2.55 -8.20 -17.82
N ALA A 290 -2.37 -9.43 -18.28
CA ALA A 290 -3.38 -10.45 -18.14
C ALA A 290 -3.75 -10.68 -16.66
N PRO A 291 -5.05 -10.68 -16.28
CA PRO A 291 -5.50 -10.82 -14.89
C PRO A 291 -4.93 -12.05 -14.17
N ARG A 292 -4.78 -13.18 -14.87
CA ARG A 292 -4.28 -14.44 -14.30
C ARG A 292 -2.82 -14.37 -13.81
N VAL A 293 -2.05 -13.40 -14.32
CA VAL A 293 -0.66 -13.15 -13.95
C VAL A 293 -0.47 -11.71 -13.48
N MET A 294 -1.43 -11.18 -12.72
CA MET A 294 -1.42 -9.80 -12.25
C MET A 294 -0.12 -9.40 -11.53
N GLY A 295 0.57 -10.37 -10.93
CA GLY A 295 1.81 -10.17 -10.19
C GLY A 295 2.94 -9.57 -11.03
N ILE A 296 2.91 -9.73 -12.37
CA ILE A 296 3.93 -9.17 -13.26
C ILE A 296 3.67 -7.72 -13.68
N GLY A 297 2.53 -7.13 -13.28
CA GLY A 297 2.14 -5.76 -13.59
C GLY A 297 3.19 -4.68 -13.33
N PRO A 298 4.03 -4.77 -12.27
CA PRO A 298 5.13 -3.83 -12.04
C PRO A 298 6.08 -3.67 -13.22
N VAL A 299 6.39 -4.74 -13.95
CA VAL A 299 7.36 -4.71 -15.05
C VAL A 299 7.01 -3.67 -16.12
N PRO A 300 5.87 -3.76 -16.82
CA PRO A 300 5.51 -2.76 -17.82
C PRO A 300 5.26 -1.37 -17.21
N ALA A 301 4.82 -1.26 -15.95
CA ALA A 301 4.64 0.03 -15.29
C ALA A 301 5.99 0.72 -15.04
N VAL A 302 7.00 0.02 -14.53
CA VAL A 302 8.36 0.52 -14.31
C VAL A 302 9.01 0.89 -15.65
N GLN A 303 8.97 0.02 -16.64
CA GLN A 303 9.53 0.29 -17.97
C GLN A 303 8.90 1.53 -18.61
N LYS A 304 7.59 1.70 -18.46
CA LYS A 304 6.89 2.91 -18.96
C LYS A 304 7.37 4.15 -18.22
N LEU A 305 7.49 4.09 -16.90
CA LEU A 305 7.92 5.23 -16.07
C LEU A 305 9.35 5.65 -16.38
N LEU A 306 10.27 4.69 -16.51
CA LEU A 306 11.67 4.96 -16.88
C LEU A 306 11.76 5.66 -18.25
N ARG A 307 10.99 5.19 -19.25
CA ARG A 307 10.92 5.89 -20.54
C ARG A 307 10.36 7.31 -20.43
N GLN A 308 9.36 7.54 -19.58
CA GLN A 308 8.76 8.86 -19.40
C GLN A 308 9.66 9.86 -18.69
N THR A 309 10.49 9.38 -17.76
CA THR A 309 11.38 10.22 -16.96
C THR A 309 12.78 10.35 -17.54
N GLY A 310 13.16 9.48 -18.47
CA GLY A 310 14.53 9.37 -19.00
C GLY A 310 15.54 8.80 -17.98
N LEU A 311 15.06 8.25 -16.87
CA LEU A 311 15.88 7.62 -15.85
C LEU A 311 16.07 6.13 -16.14
N THR A 312 17.08 5.52 -15.52
CA THR A 312 17.39 4.08 -15.62
C THR A 312 17.31 3.40 -14.25
N LEU A 313 17.25 2.07 -14.21
CA LEU A 313 17.24 1.29 -12.95
C LEU A 313 18.56 1.42 -12.17
N GLU A 314 19.67 1.62 -12.88
CA GLU A 314 20.99 1.80 -12.26
C GLU A 314 21.09 3.11 -11.47
N GLN A 315 20.28 4.11 -11.81
CA GLN A 315 20.22 5.39 -11.12
C GLN A 315 19.38 5.33 -9.83
N MET A 316 18.66 4.24 -9.61
CA MET A 316 17.85 4.08 -8.38
C MET A 316 18.74 3.63 -7.23
N ASP A 317 18.75 4.42 -6.15
CA ASP A 317 19.43 4.09 -4.89
C ASP A 317 18.59 3.19 -4.00
N LEU A 318 17.27 3.18 -4.23
CA LEU A 318 16.30 2.40 -3.48
C LEU A 318 15.19 1.90 -4.41
N ILE A 319 14.75 0.66 -4.19
CA ILE A 319 13.61 0.06 -4.86
C ILE A 319 12.67 -0.54 -3.80
N GLU A 320 11.52 0.07 -3.60
CA GLU A 320 10.43 -0.45 -2.77
C GLU A 320 9.45 -1.22 -3.67
N LEU A 321 9.58 -2.53 -3.70
CA LEU A 321 8.70 -3.45 -4.42
C LEU A 321 7.73 -4.08 -3.42
N ASN A 322 6.43 -3.87 -3.58
CA ASN A 322 5.44 -4.53 -2.73
C ASN A 322 5.47 -6.05 -2.93
N GLU A 323 5.69 -6.76 -1.84
CA GLU A 323 5.78 -8.22 -1.79
C GLU A 323 4.39 -8.82 -1.51
N ALA A 324 3.46 -8.72 -2.47
CA ALA A 324 2.17 -9.38 -2.32
C ALA A 324 2.36 -10.90 -2.16
N PHE A 325 3.27 -11.45 -2.96
CA PHE A 325 3.75 -12.84 -2.91
C PHE A 325 5.23 -12.90 -3.29
N ALA A 326 5.99 -13.81 -2.70
CA ALA A 326 7.39 -14.01 -3.07
C ALA A 326 7.55 -14.41 -4.55
N ALA A 327 6.67 -15.26 -5.06
CA ALA A 327 6.64 -15.65 -6.48
C ALA A 327 6.56 -14.41 -7.39
N GLN A 328 5.66 -13.48 -7.06
CA GLN A 328 5.48 -12.24 -7.80
C GLN A 328 6.71 -11.32 -7.68
N GLY A 329 7.25 -11.14 -6.48
CA GLY A 329 8.43 -10.31 -6.25
C GLY A 329 9.63 -10.80 -7.07
N LEU A 330 9.93 -12.09 -7.00
CA LEU A 330 11.03 -12.72 -7.74
C LEU A 330 10.85 -12.65 -9.26
N ALA A 331 9.63 -12.89 -9.77
CA ALA A 331 9.36 -12.77 -11.20
C ALA A 331 9.59 -11.33 -11.68
N VAL A 332 9.11 -10.33 -10.95
CA VAL A 332 9.33 -8.91 -11.28
C VAL A 332 10.81 -8.55 -11.29
N LEU A 333 11.57 -8.96 -10.27
CA LEU A 333 13.01 -8.68 -10.22
C LEU A 333 13.74 -9.30 -11.41
N ARG A 334 13.49 -10.57 -11.73
CA ARG A 334 14.10 -11.27 -12.87
C ARG A 334 13.79 -10.58 -14.20
N GLU A 335 12.53 -10.19 -14.44
CA GLU A 335 12.10 -9.49 -15.66
C GLU A 335 12.67 -8.07 -15.79
N LEU A 336 13.00 -7.44 -14.66
CA LEU A 336 13.68 -6.14 -14.63
C LEU A 336 15.22 -6.26 -14.66
N GLY A 337 15.79 -7.48 -14.71
CA GLY A 337 17.22 -7.71 -14.70
C GLY A 337 17.89 -7.49 -13.34
N LEU A 338 17.13 -7.57 -12.26
CA LEU A 338 17.62 -7.40 -10.89
C LEU A 338 17.79 -8.76 -10.19
N ASN A 339 18.79 -8.86 -9.34
CA ASN A 339 19.00 -10.03 -8.49
C ASN A 339 18.03 -10.00 -7.29
N ALA A 340 17.67 -11.19 -6.79
CA ALA A 340 16.79 -11.32 -5.63
C ALA A 340 17.42 -10.76 -4.33
N ASP A 341 18.74 -10.72 -4.25
CA ASP A 341 19.54 -10.21 -3.15
C ASP A 341 20.07 -8.78 -3.35
N ASP A 342 19.63 -8.08 -4.40
CA ASP A 342 20.02 -6.68 -4.63
C ASP A 342 19.76 -5.85 -3.38
N PRO A 343 20.80 -5.24 -2.79
CA PRO A 343 20.69 -4.52 -1.51
C PRO A 343 19.79 -3.26 -1.59
N ARG A 344 19.50 -2.78 -2.80
CA ARG A 344 18.59 -1.65 -3.02
C ARG A 344 17.12 -2.04 -2.88
N VAL A 345 16.80 -3.34 -3.02
CA VAL A 345 15.41 -3.84 -3.01
C VAL A 345 14.98 -4.13 -1.59
N ASN A 346 13.94 -3.44 -1.13
CA ASN A 346 13.31 -3.64 0.18
C ASN A 346 14.34 -3.81 1.33
N PRO A 347 15.28 -2.88 1.52
CA PRO A 347 16.35 -3.05 2.53
C PRO A 347 15.82 -3.15 3.97
N ASN A 348 14.59 -2.69 4.20
CA ASN A 348 13.93 -2.71 5.50
C ASN A 348 12.85 -3.81 5.61
N GLY A 349 12.86 -4.79 4.70
CA GLY A 349 11.78 -5.77 4.56
C GLY A 349 10.59 -5.22 3.79
N GLY A 350 9.76 -6.09 3.24
CA GLY A 350 8.57 -5.74 2.46
C GLY A 350 7.28 -6.29 3.04
N ALA A 351 6.25 -6.40 2.23
CA ALA A 351 4.89 -6.74 2.67
C ALA A 351 4.73 -8.15 3.24
N ILE A 352 5.59 -9.10 2.88
CA ILE A 352 5.60 -10.45 3.49
C ILE A 352 5.89 -10.34 4.99
N ALA A 353 6.80 -9.45 5.38
CA ALA A 353 7.15 -9.21 6.76
C ALA A 353 6.25 -8.16 7.43
N LEU A 354 6.04 -7.00 6.79
CA LEU A 354 5.37 -5.85 7.40
C LEU A 354 3.84 -5.90 7.27
N GLY A 355 3.31 -6.60 6.25
CA GLY A 355 1.88 -6.64 5.97
C GLY A 355 1.45 -5.79 4.77
N HIS A 356 0.18 -6.01 4.32
CA HIS A 356 -0.36 -5.42 3.10
C HIS A 356 -1.80 -4.92 3.26
N PRO A 357 -2.05 -3.86 4.05
CA PRO A 357 -3.34 -3.16 4.02
C PRO A 357 -3.53 -2.51 2.64
N LEU A 358 -4.47 -3.00 1.82
CA LEU A 358 -4.52 -2.73 0.37
C LEU A 358 -4.46 -1.23 0.04
N GLY A 359 -5.42 -0.45 0.52
CA GLY A 359 -5.52 0.98 0.21
C GLY A 359 -4.38 1.84 0.77
N MET A 360 -3.74 1.39 1.86
CA MET A 360 -2.61 2.09 2.50
C MET A 360 -1.28 1.78 1.83
N SER A 361 -1.08 0.56 1.34
CA SER A 361 0.25 0.02 1.03
C SER A 361 1.04 0.85 0.03
N GLY A 362 0.41 1.35 -1.03
CA GLY A 362 1.11 2.19 -2.01
C GLY A 362 1.64 3.50 -1.43
N ALA A 363 0.89 4.13 -0.54
CA ALA A 363 1.32 5.33 0.18
C ALA A 363 2.43 5.01 1.19
N ARG A 364 2.37 3.83 1.86
CA ARG A 364 3.41 3.35 2.76
C ARG A 364 4.74 3.15 2.03
N LEU A 365 4.76 2.55 0.83
CA LEU A 365 5.98 2.40 0.04
C LEU A 365 6.65 3.76 -0.19
N VAL A 366 5.87 4.77 -0.61
CA VAL A 366 6.39 6.13 -0.84
C VAL A 366 6.88 6.77 0.44
N THR A 367 6.18 6.60 1.56
CA THR A 367 6.58 7.12 2.89
C THR A 367 7.90 6.51 3.34
N THR A 368 8.01 5.18 3.35
CA THR A 368 9.23 4.46 3.73
C THR A 368 10.40 4.83 2.82
N ALA A 369 10.17 4.91 1.50
CA ALA A 369 11.18 5.32 0.54
C ALA A 369 11.69 6.74 0.78
N THR A 370 10.78 7.69 1.10
CA THR A 370 11.15 9.08 1.41
C THR A 370 12.12 9.14 2.58
N TYR A 371 11.80 8.49 3.70
CA TYR A 371 12.68 8.49 4.87
C TYR A 371 13.97 7.69 4.68
N GLN A 372 13.90 6.59 3.92
CA GLN A 372 15.08 5.78 3.61
C GLN A 372 16.11 6.55 2.79
N LEU A 373 15.69 7.32 1.79
CA LEU A 373 16.57 8.17 1.00
C LEU A 373 17.30 9.20 1.89
N HIS A 374 16.61 9.80 2.87
CA HIS A 374 17.25 10.72 3.83
C HIS A 374 18.23 10.00 4.75
N ARG A 375 17.90 8.77 5.19
CA ARG A 375 18.78 8.00 6.08
C ARG A 375 20.08 7.56 5.40
N THR A 376 20.01 7.20 4.12
CA THR A 376 21.16 6.68 3.36
C THR A 376 21.90 7.75 2.54
N GLY A 377 21.31 8.93 2.35
CA GLY A 377 21.84 9.96 1.46
C GLY A 377 21.58 9.68 -0.02
N GLY A 378 20.80 8.64 -0.35
CA GLY A 378 20.40 8.29 -1.72
C GLY A 378 19.59 9.40 -2.39
N ARG A 379 19.57 9.42 -3.72
CA ARG A 379 18.87 10.44 -4.51
C ARG A 379 17.53 9.97 -5.02
N TYR A 380 17.46 8.83 -5.72
CA TYR A 380 16.26 8.34 -6.36
C TYR A 380 15.74 7.07 -5.71
N ALA A 381 14.41 7.00 -5.53
CA ALA A 381 13.73 5.77 -5.16
C ALA A 381 12.63 5.44 -6.17
N LEU A 382 12.57 4.16 -6.54
CA LEU A 382 11.48 3.56 -7.31
C LEU A 382 10.56 2.80 -6.36
N CYS A 383 9.28 3.17 -6.32
CA CYS A 383 8.23 2.44 -5.63
C CYS A 383 7.34 1.76 -6.67
N THR A 384 7.07 0.47 -6.53
CA THR A 384 6.21 -0.26 -7.47
C THR A 384 5.44 -1.38 -6.81
N MET A 385 4.29 -1.72 -7.39
CA MET A 385 3.45 -2.80 -6.90
C MET A 385 2.53 -3.38 -7.97
N CYS A 386 2.22 -4.66 -7.82
CA CYS A 386 1.17 -5.34 -8.57
C CYS A 386 -0.22 -4.97 -8.04
N ILE A 387 -1.21 -5.14 -8.88
CA ILE A 387 -2.59 -4.76 -8.59
C ILE A 387 -3.50 -5.86 -9.13
N GLY A 388 -4.44 -6.30 -8.32
CA GLY A 388 -5.44 -7.28 -8.72
C GLY A 388 -6.15 -6.90 -10.03
N VAL A 389 -6.72 -7.89 -10.70
CA VAL A 389 -7.35 -7.74 -12.02
C VAL A 389 -6.35 -7.34 -13.13
N GLY A 390 -5.04 -7.58 -12.93
CA GLY A 390 -4.03 -7.46 -13.97
C GLY A 390 -3.55 -6.04 -14.23
N GLN A 391 -3.04 -5.35 -13.21
CA GLN A 391 -2.42 -4.05 -13.38
C GLN A 391 -1.11 -3.94 -12.57
N GLY A 392 -0.32 -2.91 -12.86
CA GLY A 392 0.82 -2.47 -12.07
C GLY A 392 0.89 -0.95 -12.00
N ILE A 393 1.55 -0.44 -10.98
CA ILE A 393 1.82 0.97 -10.77
C ILE A 393 3.27 1.15 -10.33
N ALA A 394 3.90 2.22 -10.78
CA ALA A 394 5.25 2.61 -10.39
C ALA A 394 5.33 4.12 -10.20
N MET A 395 6.12 4.56 -9.21
CA MET A 395 6.42 5.96 -8.92
C MET A 395 7.90 6.13 -8.66
N ILE A 396 8.50 7.22 -9.16
CA ILE A 396 9.85 7.63 -8.80
C ILE A 396 9.76 8.91 -7.99
N ILE A 397 10.48 8.93 -6.86
CA ILE A 397 10.71 10.11 -6.04
C ILE A 397 12.21 10.44 -6.00
N GLU A 398 12.52 11.72 -5.83
CA GLU A 398 13.88 12.25 -5.70
C GLU A 398 14.01 12.97 -4.36
N ARG A 399 15.01 12.61 -3.56
CA ARG A 399 15.34 13.36 -2.33
C ARG A 399 15.81 14.77 -2.68
N VAL A 400 15.36 15.74 -1.94
CA VAL A 400 15.74 17.16 -2.06
C VAL A 400 16.34 17.69 -0.77
#